data_4aca2d6070d416026c57c48bf3f05bfa
#
_entry.id   4aca2d6070d416026c57c48bf3f05bfa
#
_cell.length_a   1.000
_cell.length_b   1.000
_cell.length_c   1.000
_cell.angle_alpha   90.00
_cell.angle_beta   90.00
_cell.angle_gamma   90.00
#
_symmetry.space_group_name_H-M   'P 1'
#
loop_
_entity.id
_entity.type
_entity.pdbx_description
1 polymer ?
#
loop_
_entity_poly.entity_id
_entity_poly.type
_entity_poly.pdbx_seq_one_letter_code
_entity_poly.pdbx_strand_id
1 'polypeptide(L)'
;MQFRPGSTLAVLALLTGGTALAAGQTVPGAGNATAAATAAGSPRVAQAERFLIEQAERIRDRAIRAATLDILANPHVCIRHRIGLASAAAKDAVVARLLAAGLVSADDGAGFPGGLRAGVFPPALAEGSACPQLPQPFRSAPGSTFGGHHSYPGGLPIHEANNDRASVALADQYRQSYGDTDGRARFVIDEDIILAAPLWHDWAKPLVFQWNADGSEFAELNFGGNGKTDNFGQPGDSRTGGHHILGVAEAMARGMPPALVIAQASAHGSPTLGNEFKVVNWLRAAAIIAGVDPVQAGYLAPDAAGNLRLPPLRQLGSVDLHAAGQTNLLAEYTIHNLSDADFTFSIPAVADVQVLLARLAARFGFDPADTARYNNRFRNVVLSHLSAERLLVVYAAGGLDAVADEIEPLRHRGAL
;
A
#
# COMPACT_ATOMS: atom_id res chain seq x y z
N MET A 1 -16.56 -23.66 40.93
CA MET A 1 -16.53 -23.85 39.48
C MET A 1 -15.26 -23.17 38.96
N GLN A 2 -14.19 -23.96 38.76
CA GLN A 2 -12.86 -23.45 38.43
C GLN A 2 -12.77 -23.32 36.88
N PHE A 3 -12.55 -22.10 36.39
CA PHE A 3 -12.19 -21.88 34.98
C PHE A 3 -10.69 -22.17 34.81
N ARG A 4 -10.36 -23.15 33.99
CA ARG A 4 -9.01 -23.41 33.50
C ARG A 4 -8.69 -22.43 32.38
N PRO A 5 -7.52 -21.78 32.36
CA PRO A 5 -6.99 -21.07 31.18
C PRO A 5 -6.22 -22.09 30.36
N GLY A 6 -6.42 -22.08 29.08
CA GLY A 6 -5.54 -22.82 28.17
C GLY A 6 -6.11 -23.00 26.79
N SER A 7 -5.67 -22.19 25.87
CA SER A 7 -5.25 -22.59 24.53
C SER A 7 -4.81 -21.35 23.77
N THR A 8 -3.52 -21.10 23.81
CA THR A 8 -2.82 -20.22 22.89
C THR A 8 -2.90 -20.86 21.50
N LEU A 9 -3.69 -20.29 20.60
CA LEU A 9 -3.62 -20.64 19.19
C LEU A 9 -2.31 -20.10 18.63
N ALA A 10 -1.32 -20.98 18.53
CA ALA A 10 -0.15 -20.75 17.71
C ALA A 10 -0.61 -20.80 16.24
N VAL A 11 -0.62 -19.65 15.58
CA VAL A 11 -0.72 -19.58 14.12
C VAL A 11 0.59 -20.16 13.57
N LEU A 12 0.53 -21.40 13.16
CA LEU A 12 1.61 -22.09 12.48
C LEU A 12 1.70 -21.48 11.08
N ALA A 13 2.66 -20.58 10.87
CA ALA A 13 3.05 -20.15 9.54
C ALA A 13 3.63 -21.36 8.80
N LEU A 14 2.84 -21.99 7.96
CA LEU A 14 3.30 -22.95 6.99
C LEU A 14 4.11 -22.19 5.92
N LEU A 15 5.40 -22.03 6.18
CA LEU A 15 6.40 -21.78 5.15
C LEU A 15 6.45 -23.02 4.23
N THR A 16 5.63 -23.06 3.20
CA THR A 16 5.86 -23.95 2.09
C THR A 16 7.13 -23.46 1.40
N GLY A 17 8.24 -24.13 1.67
CA GLY A 17 9.48 -23.97 0.92
C GLY A 17 9.24 -24.33 -0.54
N GLY A 18 8.82 -23.35 -1.35
CA GLY A 18 8.99 -23.41 -2.78
C GLY A 18 10.49 -23.39 -3.05
N THR A 19 11.02 -24.48 -3.61
CA THR A 19 12.35 -24.51 -4.19
C THR A 19 12.44 -23.35 -5.17
N ALA A 20 13.21 -22.31 -4.81
CA ALA A 20 13.60 -21.27 -5.73
C ALA A 20 14.35 -21.92 -6.88
N LEU A 21 13.69 -22.11 -8.00
CA LEU A 21 14.37 -22.35 -9.27
C LEU A 21 15.34 -21.17 -9.43
N ALA A 22 16.59 -21.45 -9.76
CA ALA A 22 17.61 -20.47 -10.03
C ALA A 22 17.05 -19.50 -11.09
N ALA A 23 16.50 -18.40 -10.64
CA ALA A 23 15.98 -17.35 -11.49
C ALA A 23 17.20 -16.74 -12.19
N GLY A 24 17.24 -16.85 -13.50
CA GLY A 24 18.07 -15.95 -14.31
C GLY A 24 17.78 -14.53 -13.83
N GLN A 25 18.81 -13.67 -13.76
CA GLN A 25 18.70 -12.34 -13.19
C GLN A 25 17.43 -11.64 -13.69
N THR A 26 16.45 -11.54 -12.80
CA THR A 26 15.20 -10.83 -13.10
C THR A 26 15.50 -9.34 -13.11
N VAL A 27 15.14 -8.68 -14.22
CA VAL A 27 15.28 -7.23 -14.35
C VAL A 27 13.95 -6.58 -13.92
N PRO A 28 13.92 -5.77 -12.85
CA PRO A 28 12.73 -5.08 -12.44
C PRO A 28 12.14 -4.25 -13.59
N GLY A 29 10.85 -4.41 -13.84
CA GLY A 29 10.14 -3.66 -14.85
C GLY A 29 10.16 -4.25 -16.27
N ALA A 30 10.85 -5.36 -16.51
CA ALA A 30 10.87 -6.00 -17.84
C ALA A 30 9.47 -6.45 -18.30
N GLY A 31 8.53 -6.71 -17.38
CA GLY A 31 7.13 -7.08 -17.63
C GLY A 31 6.14 -5.90 -17.58
N ASN A 32 6.57 -4.69 -17.23
CA ASN A 32 5.66 -3.55 -17.00
C ASN A 32 4.77 -3.23 -18.22
N ALA A 33 5.30 -3.30 -19.43
CA ALA A 33 4.53 -3.05 -20.65
C ALA A 33 3.41 -4.08 -20.84
N THR A 34 3.68 -5.35 -20.59
CA THR A 34 2.68 -6.44 -20.65
C THR A 34 1.60 -6.27 -19.59
N ALA A 35 2.00 -5.95 -18.36
CA ALA A 35 1.06 -5.70 -17.28
C ALA A 35 0.18 -4.46 -17.55
N ALA A 36 0.77 -3.39 -18.09
CA ALA A 36 0.03 -2.20 -18.47
C ALA A 36 -1.00 -2.48 -19.58
N ALA A 37 -0.64 -3.30 -20.57
CA ALA A 37 -1.56 -3.72 -21.62
C ALA A 37 -2.73 -4.58 -21.05
N THR A 38 -2.43 -5.53 -20.14
CA THR A 38 -3.43 -6.34 -19.46
C THR A 38 -4.41 -5.48 -18.65
N ALA A 39 -3.89 -4.57 -17.83
CA ALA A 39 -4.72 -3.66 -17.02
C ALA A 39 -5.57 -2.73 -17.90
N ALA A 40 -5.02 -2.22 -19.01
CA ALA A 40 -5.75 -1.37 -19.94
C ALA A 40 -6.91 -2.09 -20.64
N GLY A 41 -6.79 -3.41 -20.87
CA GLY A 41 -7.84 -4.25 -21.42
C GLY A 41 -8.95 -4.63 -20.43
N SER A 42 -8.75 -4.38 -19.13
CA SER A 42 -9.71 -4.79 -18.10
C SER A 42 -10.79 -3.75 -17.84
N PRO A 43 -12.09 -4.06 -18.05
CA PRO A 43 -13.19 -3.17 -17.70
C PRO A 43 -13.28 -2.87 -16.19
N ARG A 44 -12.88 -3.84 -15.35
CA ARG A 44 -12.87 -3.67 -13.89
C ARG A 44 -11.83 -2.63 -13.45
N VAL A 45 -10.62 -2.74 -13.99
CA VAL A 45 -9.56 -1.76 -13.72
C VAL A 45 -9.99 -0.37 -14.18
N ALA A 46 -10.54 -0.25 -15.38
CA ALA A 46 -11.06 1.02 -15.90
C ALA A 46 -12.21 1.59 -15.04
N GLN A 47 -13.08 0.73 -14.49
CA GLN A 47 -14.13 1.16 -13.57
C GLN A 47 -13.57 1.66 -12.23
N ALA A 48 -12.59 0.93 -11.67
CA ALA A 48 -11.92 1.33 -10.44
C ALA A 48 -11.19 2.68 -10.61
N GLU A 49 -10.42 2.84 -11.69
CA GLU A 49 -9.71 4.08 -11.99
C GLU A 49 -10.66 5.28 -12.12
N ARG A 50 -11.76 5.14 -12.87
CA ARG A 50 -12.77 6.22 -12.96
C ARG A 50 -13.35 6.57 -11.59
N PHE A 51 -13.70 5.57 -10.80
CA PHE A 51 -14.22 5.78 -9.45
C PHE A 51 -13.22 6.58 -8.59
N LEU A 52 -11.93 6.21 -8.60
CA LEU A 52 -10.89 6.91 -7.83
C LEU A 52 -10.72 8.36 -8.28
N ILE A 53 -10.79 8.63 -9.59
CA ILE A 53 -10.76 10.00 -10.12
C ILE A 53 -11.99 10.78 -9.64
N GLU A 54 -13.18 10.19 -9.71
CA GLU A 54 -14.42 10.81 -9.22
C GLU A 54 -14.34 11.13 -7.73
N GLN A 55 -13.74 10.25 -6.90
CA GLN A 55 -13.52 10.52 -5.48
C GLN A 55 -12.52 11.66 -5.26
N ALA A 56 -11.41 11.66 -6.00
CA ALA A 56 -10.42 12.75 -5.94
C ALA A 56 -11.01 14.11 -6.31
N GLU A 57 -11.94 14.16 -7.27
CA GLU A 57 -12.65 15.39 -7.66
C GLU A 57 -13.57 15.94 -6.56
N ARG A 58 -14.06 15.10 -5.63
CA ARG A 58 -14.87 15.50 -4.48
C ARG A 58 -14.06 16.22 -3.39
N ILE A 59 -12.75 16.07 -3.35
CA ILE A 59 -11.87 16.73 -2.39
C ILE A 59 -12.03 18.25 -2.55
N ARG A 60 -12.34 18.96 -1.46
CA ARG A 60 -12.62 20.40 -1.46
C ARG A 60 -11.35 21.23 -1.43
N ASP A 61 -10.34 20.79 -0.65
CA ASP A 61 -9.04 21.44 -0.64
C ASP A 61 -8.40 21.34 -2.02
N ARG A 62 -8.10 22.50 -2.61
CA ARG A 62 -7.60 22.58 -3.99
C ARG A 62 -6.20 21.99 -4.15
N ALA A 63 -5.36 22.12 -3.13
CA ALA A 63 -3.98 21.63 -3.17
C ALA A 63 -3.96 20.10 -3.05
N ILE A 64 -4.73 19.56 -2.11
CA ILE A 64 -4.89 18.10 -1.93
C ILE A 64 -5.50 17.52 -3.21
N ARG A 65 -6.60 18.08 -3.72
CA ARG A 65 -7.25 17.59 -4.94
C ARG A 65 -6.31 17.58 -6.13
N ALA A 66 -5.61 18.68 -6.39
CA ALA A 66 -4.70 18.79 -7.53
C ALA A 66 -3.55 17.78 -7.42
N ALA A 67 -2.96 17.61 -6.24
CA ALA A 67 -1.91 16.63 -6.02
C ALA A 67 -2.42 15.19 -6.14
N THR A 68 -3.63 14.89 -5.65
CA THR A 68 -4.26 13.56 -5.75
C THR A 68 -4.56 13.21 -7.22
N LEU A 69 -5.13 14.13 -7.98
CA LEU A 69 -5.37 13.92 -9.41
C LEU A 69 -4.06 13.75 -10.20
N ASP A 70 -2.99 14.49 -9.84
CA ASP A 70 -1.68 14.32 -10.46
C ASP A 70 -1.11 12.92 -10.23
N ILE A 71 -1.19 12.38 -9.01
CA ILE A 71 -0.64 11.04 -8.73
C ILE A 71 -1.46 9.89 -9.33
N LEU A 72 -2.75 10.08 -9.56
CA LEU A 72 -3.65 9.04 -10.09
C LEU A 72 -3.73 9.05 -11.62
N ALA A 73 -3.89 10.23 -12.21
CA ALA A 73 -4.28 10.37 -13.60
C ALA A 73 -3.16 10.86 -14.53
N ASN A 74 -2.07 11.42 -13.99
CA ASN A 74 -0.96 11.91 -14.81
C ASN A 74 -0.02 10.75 -15.18
N PRO A 75 0.05 10.34 -16.46
CA PRO A 75 0.95 9.27 -16.88
C PRO A 75 2.44 9.64 -16.79
N HIS A 76 2.75 10.93 -16.63
CA HIS A 76 4.11 11.48 -16.52
C HIS A 76 4.36 12.12 -15.15
N VAL A 77 3.72 11.61 -14.12
CA VAL A 77 3.89 12.11 -12.75
C VAL A 77 5.35 12.07 -12.32
N CYS A 78 5.85 13.21 -11.82
CA CYS A 78 7.19 13.27 -11.26
C CYS A 78 7.21 12.72 -9.84
N ILE A 79 8.17 11.86 -9.55
CA ILE A 79 8.45 11.37 -8.19
C ILE A 79 9.23 12.47 -7.46
N ARG A 80 8.55 13.26 -6.64
CA ARG A 80 9.10 14.45 -5.99
C ARG A 80 10.22 14.13 -5.00
N HIS A 81 10.07 13.08 -4.21
CA HIS A 81 11.10 12.65 -3.25
C HIS A 81 12.38 12.12 -3.92
N ARG A 82 12.40 11.93 -5.25
CA ARG A 82 13.59 11.53 -6.04
C ARG A 82 14.33 12.70 -6.65
N ILE A 83 13.74 13.88 -6.67
CA ILE A 83 14.38 15.06 -7.26
C ILE A 83 15.63 15.41 -6.41
N GLY A 84 16.77 15.57 -7.07
CA GLY A 84 18.06 15.80 -6.42
C GLY A 84 18.81 14.54 -5.95
N LEU A 85 18.21 13.34 -6.04
CA LEU A 85 18.86 12.07 -5.68
C LEU A 85 19.39 11.30 -6.89
N ALA A 86 19.95 12.01 -7.87
CA ALA A 86 20.41 11.45 -9.13
C ALA A 86 21.58 10.46 -8.99
N SER A 87 22.50 10.73 -8.07
CA SER A 87 23.72 9.92 -7.92
C SER A 87 23.58 8.80 -6.91
N ALA A 88 24.35 7.72 -7.13
CA ALA A 88 24.48 6.65 -6.14
C ALA A 88 24.93 7.18 -4.77
N ALA A 89 25.89 8.12 -4.76
CA ALA A 89 26.39 8.72 -3.53
C ALA A 89 25.31 9.50 -2.75
N ALA A 90 24.42 10.22 -3.44
CA ALA A 90 23.31 10.93 -2.79
C ALA A 90 22.32 9.92 -2.14
N LYS A 91 22.02 8.82 -2.82
CA LYS A 91 21.18 7.74 -2.28
C LYS A 91 21.84 7.02 -1.10
N ASP A 92 23.14 6.74 -1.21
CA ASP A 92 23.92 6.13 -0.12
C ASP A 92 23.96 7.03 1.12
N ALA A 93 24.04 8.36 0.95
CA ALA A 93 23.94 9.31 2.05
C ALA A 93 22.58 9.27 2.76
N VAL A 94 21.48 9.09 2.03
CA VAL A 94 20.14 8.90 2.63
C VAL A 94 20.08 7.57 3.39
N VAL A 95 20.57 6.47 2.80
CA VAL A 95 20.62 5.16 3.47
C VAL A 95 21.49 5.24 4.75
N ALA A 96 22.62 5.92 4.71
CA ALA A 96 23.45 6.14 5.90
C ALA A 96 22.72 6.90 7.02
N ARG A 97 21.88 7.89 6.66
CA ARG A 97 21.02 8.60 7.64
C ARG A 97 19.95 7.70 8.23
N LEU A 98 19.31 6.82 7.42
CA LEU A 98 18.35 5.85 7.92
C LEU A 98 19.00 4.85 8.87
N LEU A 99 20.21 4.35 8.55
CA LEU A 99 21.00 3.49 9.43
C LEU A 99 21.36 4.18 10.75
N ALA A 100 21.85 5.41 10.69
CA ALA A 100 22.21 6.20 11.87
C ALA A 100 20.99 6.50 12.77
N ALA A 101 19.81 6.63 12.18
CA ALA A 101 18.55 6.84 12.91
C ALA A 101 17.92 5.55 13.45
N GLY A 102 18.47 4.38 13.15
CA GLY A 102 17.92 3.08 13.52
C GLY A 102 16.62 2.72 12.79
N LEU A 103 16.36 3.36 11.65
CA LEU A 103 15.13 3.15 10.85
C LEU A 103 15.29 2.11 9.74
N VAL A 104 16.48 1.63 9.55
CA VAL A 104 16.87 0.46 8.75
C VAL A 104 18.09 -0.15 9.40
N SER A 105 18.29 -1.45 9.25
CA SER A 105 19.51 -2.17 9.66
C SER A 105 20.24 -2.73 8.45
N ALA A 106 21.53 -3.03 8.60
CA ALA A 106 22.28 -3.69 7.55
C ALA A 106 21.68 -5.05 7.18
N ASP A 107 21.12 -5.75 8.17
CA ASP A 107 20.49 -7.05 8.00
C ASP A 107 19.19 -6.97 7.18
N ASP A 108 18.47 -5.84 7.18
CA ASP A 108 17.26 -5.69 6.37
C ASP A 108 17.56 -5.80 4.87
N GLY A 109 18.76 -5.40 4.44
CA GLY A 109 19.23 -5.54 3.06
C GLY A 109 19.88 -6.88 2.74
N ALA A 110 20.09 -7.74 3.73
CA ALA A 110 20.71 -9.03 3.51
C ALA A 110 19.79 -9.94 2.68
N GLY A 111 20.30 -10.41 1.53
CA GLY A 111 19.49 -11.20 0.60
C GLY A 111 18.54 -10.38 -0.30
N PHE A 112 18.39 -9.07 -0.09
CA PHE A 112 17.63 -8.23 -1.01
C PHE A 112 18.48 -7.90 -2.26
N PRO A 113 17.97 -8.10 -3.49
CA PRO A 113 18.72 -7.81 -4.71
C PRO A 113 19.18 -6.35 -4.78
N GLY A 114 20.50 -6.11 -4.81
CA GLY A 114 21.07 -4.76 -4.78
C GLY A 114 21.15 -4.10 -3.41
N GLY A 115 20.81 -4.82 -2.34
CA GLY A 115 20.94 -4.39 -0.95
C GLY A 115 20.01 -3.23 -0.55
N LEU A 116 20.35 -2.57 0.56
CA LEU A 116 19.52 -1.47 1.12
C LEU A 116 19.24 -0.36 0.12
N ARG A 117 20.23 0.03 -0.69
CA ARG A 117 20.04 1.10 -1.66
C ARG A 117 18.96 0.78 -2.68
N ALA A 118 18.95 -0.44 -3.21
CA ALA A 118 17.94 -0.86 -4.19
C ALA A 118 16.55 -0.99 -3.55
N GLY A 119 16.49 -1.41 -2.29
CA GLY A 119 15.22 -1.51 -1.56
C GLY A 119 14.60 -0.17 -1.19
N VAL A 120 15.41 0.79 -0.75
CA VAL A 120 14.96 2.16 -0.43
C VAL A 120 14.75 2.99 -1.71
N PHE A 121 15.49 2.69 -2.76
CA PHE A 121 15.46 3.39 -4.03
C PHE A 121 15.24 2.42 -5.20
N PRO A 122 14.05 1.81 -5.34
CA PRO A 122 13.73 0.97 -6.49
C PRO A 122 13.93 1.74 -7.81
N PRO A 123 14.24 1.06 -8.92
CA PRO A 123 14.47 1.72 -10.22
C PRO A 123 13.28 2.58 -10.67
N ALA A 124 13.55 3.80 -11.13
CA ALA A 124 12.57 4.72 -11.71
C ALA A 124 12.96 5.09 -13.14
N LEU A 125 12.01 5.55 -13.95
CA LEU A 125 12.30 6.08 -15.27
C LEU A 125 12.90 7.49 -15.15
N ALA A 126 13.74 7.87 -16.12
CA ALA A 126 14.38 9.19 -16.17
C ALA A 126 15.09 9.58 -14.87
N GLU A 127 15.64 8.59 -14.18
CA GLU A 127 16.38 8.76 -12.93
C GLU A 127 17.50 9.80 -13.13
N GLY A 128 17.58 10.79 -12.24
CA GLY A 128 18.55 11.87 -12.36
C GLY A 128 18.10 13.08 -13.17
N SER A 129 16.92 13.02 -13.80
CA SER A 129 16.32 14.19 -14.46
C SER A 129 15.62 15.12 -13.44
N ALA A 130 15.13 16.25 -13.92
CA ALA A 130 14.28 17.14 -13.14
C ALA A 130 12.90 16.52 -12.82
N CYS A 131 12.54 15.43 -13.49
CA CYS A 131 11.27 14.72 -13.32
C CYS A 131 11.51 13.20 -13.42
N PRO A 132 12.06 12.53 -12.41
CA PRO A 132 12.04 11.08 -12.32
C PRO A 132 10.60 10.58 -12.34
N GLN A 133 10.30 9.50 -13.08
CA GLN A 133 8.93 9.03 -13.31
C GLN A 133 8.73 7.61 -12.81
N LEU A 134 7.48 7.27 -12.51
CA LEU A 134 7.09 5.89 -12.19
C LEU A 134 7.42 4.97 -13.38
N PRO A 135 7.94 3.76 -13.10
CA PRO A 135 8.31 2.80 -14.15
C PRO A 135 7.10 2.14 -14.82
N GLN A 136 5.93 2.30 -14.24
CA GLN A 136 4.65 1.85 -14.77
C GLN A 136 3.54 2.78 -14.30
N PRO A 137 2.41 2.88 -15.02
CA PRO A 137 1.28 3.69 -14.58
C PRO A 137 0.62 3.10 -13.32
N PHE A 138 0.03 3.95 -12.49
CA PHE A 138 -0.73 3.56 -11.28
C PHE A 138 -1.69 2.40 -11.56
N ARG A 139 -2.45 2.49 -12.66
CA ARG A 139 -3.47 1.49 -13.02
C ARG A 139 -2.93 0.10 -13.33
N SER A 140 -1.62 -0.11 -13.56
CA SER A 140 -1.06 -1.43 -13.89
C SER A 140 -0.41 -2.13 -12.71
N ALA A 141 -0.20 -1.42 -11.61
CA ALA A 141 0.46 -1.99 -10.45
C ALA A 141 -0.41 -3.05 -9.76
N PRO A 142 0.20 -4.05 -9.12
CA PRO A 142 -0.51 -4.98 -8.26
C PRO A 142 -0.86 -4.34 -6.92
N GLY A 143 -1.84 -4.92 -6.22
CA GLY A 143 -2.22 -4.48 -4.88
C GLY A 143 -1.25 -4.92 -3.79
N SER A 144 -0.44 -5.95 -4.03
CA SER A 144 0.56 -6.47 -3.07
C SER A 144 1.61 -7.31 -3.79
N THR A 145 2.53 -7.91 -3.03
CA THR A 145 3.53 -8.88 -3.50
C THR A 145 2.89 -10.08 -4.20
N PHE A 146 3.63 -10.71 -5.12
CA PHE A 146 3.11 -11.84 -5.90
C PHE A 146 2.58 -12.97 -5.01
N GLY A 147 1.30 -13.30 -5.19
CA GLY A 147 0.57 -14.23 -4.34
C GLY A 147 -0.14 -13.59 -3.14
N GLY A 148 0.09 -12.30 -2.86
CA GLY A 148 -0.65 -11.53 -1.86
C GLY A 148 -1.98 -10.99 -2.39
N HIS A 149 -2.62 -10.07 -1.64
CA HIS A 149 -3.91 -9.51 -2.04
C HIS A 149 -3.81 -8.72 -3.35
N HIS A 150 -4.80 -8.91 -4.24
CA HIS A 150 -4.87 -8.20 -5.53
C HIS A 150 -3.56 -8.25 -6.34
N SER A 151 -2.78 -9.35 -6.24
CA SER A 151 -1.49 -9.49 -6.90
C SER A 151 -1.61 -9.83 -8.39
N TYR A 152 -2.17 -8.92 -9.15
CA TYR A 152 -2.38 -9.00 -10.60
C TYR A 152 -2.34 -7.60 -11.23
N PRO A 153 -2.13 -7.48 -12.54
CA PRO A 153 -2.15 -6.17 -13.20
C PRO A 153 -3.47 -5.43 -13.00
N GLY A 154 -3.39 -4.23 -12.47
CA GLY A 154 -4.57 -3.44 -12.09
C GLY A 154 -5.15 -3.77 -10.71
N GLY A 155 -4.47 -4.60 -9.94
CA GLY A 155 -4.90 -4.89 -8.56
C GLY A 155 -4.88 -3.67 -7.65
N LEU A 156 -3.91 -2.77 -7.82
CA LEU A 156 -3.82 -1.55 -7.03
C LEU A 156 -5.07 -0.65 -7.14
N PRO A 157 -5.52 -0.19 -8.31
CA PRO A 157 -6.73 0.63 -8.37
C PRO A 157 -7.99 -0.09 -7.86
N ILE A 158 -8.07 -1.41 -7.96
CA ILE A 158 -9.19 -2.20 -7.41
C ILE A 158 -9.14 -2.20 -5.89
N HIS A 159 -7.97 -2.42 -5.29
CA HIS A 159 -7.73 -2.34 -3.86
C HIS A 159 -8.10 -0.96 -3.31
N GLU A 160 -7.56 0.09 -3.91
CA GLU A 160 -7.83 1.48 -3.50
C GLU A 160 -9.31 1.87 -3.64
N ALA A 161 -9.98 1.41 -4.68
CA ALA A 161 -11.41 1.65 -4.84
C ALA A 161 -12.25 0.96 -3.77
N ASN A 162 -11.82 -0.21 -3.28
CA ASN A 162 -12.45 -0.88 -2.16
C ASN A 162 -12.18 -0.13 -0.85
N ASN A 163 -10.91 0.25 -0.62
CA ASN A 163 -10.47 1.01 0.53
C ASN A 163 -11.21 2.35 0.66
N ASP A 164 -11.31 3.13 -0.42
CA ASP A 164 -12.01 4.41 -0.41
C ASP A 164 -13.52 4.24 -0.10
N ARG A 165 -14.19 3.26 -0.72
CA ARG A 165 -15.59 2.95 -0.40
C ARG A 165 -15.78 2.57 1.06
N ALA A 166 -14.89 1.74 1.60
CA ALA A 166 -14.91 1.35 2.99
C ALA A 166 -14.65 2.55 3.92
N SER A 167 -13.70 3.43 3.57
CA SER A 167 -13.37 4.64 4.31
C SER A 167 -14.58 5.57 4.43
N VAL A 168 -15.27 5.85 3.32
CA VAL A 168 -16.48 6.69 3.30
C VAL A 168 -17.60 6.05 4.13
N ALA A 169 -17.84 4.74 3.95
CA ALA A 169 -18.89 4.03 4.69
C ALA A 169 -18.61 4.00 6.21
N LEU A 170 -17.35 3.78 6.61
CA LEU A 170 -16.94 3.82 8.01
C LEU A 170 -17.07 5.23 8.58
N ALA A 171 -16.72 6.28 7.83
CA ALA A 171 -16.90 7.65 8.28
C ALA A 171 -18.38 7.96 8.57
N ASP A 172 -19.29 7.50 7.71
CA ASP A 172 -20.72 7.64 7.94
C ASP A 172 -21.19 6.83 9.14
N GLN A 173 -20.69 5.60 9.30
CA GLN A 173 -20.98 4.78 10.47
C GLN A 173 -20.51 5.44 11.78
N TYR A 174 -19.33 6.06 11.79
CA TYR A 174 -18.81 6.77 12.95
C TYR A 174 -19.66 7.99 13.30
N ARG A 175 -20.08 8.78 12.28
CA ARG A 175 -20.98 9.91 12.49
C ARG A 175 -22.34 9.50 13.08
N GLN A 176 -22.89 8.39 12.60
CA GLN A 176 -24.17 7.85 13.08
C GLN A 176 -24.09 7.25 14.49
N SER A 177 -23.01 6.51 14.78
CA SER A 177 -22.88 5.77 16.03
C SER A 177 -22.35 6.60 17.19
N TYR A 178 -21.49 7.59 16.90
CA TYR A 178 -20.76 8.37 17.92
C TYR A 178 -21.04 9.86 17.82
N GLY A 179 -21.70 10.29 16.77
CA GLY A 179 -22.19 11.65 16.63
C GLY A 179 -23.37 11.90 17.55
N ASP A 180 -23.62 13.15 17.77
CA ASP A 180 -24.64 13.68 18.66
C ASP A 180 -25.99 13.76 17.93
N THR A 181 -27.00 13.13 18.49
CA THR A 181 -28.39 13.19 17.99
C THR A 181 -29.15 14.40 18.49
N ASP A 182 -28.66 15.09 19.52
CA ASP A 182 -29.33 16.25 20.17
C ASP A 182 -28.61 17.59 19.92
N GLY A 183 -27.58 17.62 19.08
CA GLY A 183 -26.88 18.83 18.65
C GLY A 183 -25.86 19.40 19.63
N ARG A 184 -25.55 18.68 20.75
CA ARG A 184 -24.62 19.16 21.78
C ARG A 184 -23.16 18.91 21.45
N ALA A 185 -22.86 17.78 20.81
CA ALA A 185 -21.50 17.41 20.42
C ALA A 185 -21.45 16.89 18.99
N ARG A 186 -21.07 17.73 18.05
CA ARG A 186 -20.94 17.31 16.66
C ARG A 186 -19.67 16.52 16.45
N PHE A 187 -19.80 15.27 16.03
CA PHE A 187 -18.67 14.46 15.60
C PHE A 187 -18.22 14.89 14.18
N VAL A 188 -17.19 15.70 14.12
CA VAL A 188 -16.67 16.26 12.85
C VAL A 188 -15.55 15.37 12.33
N ILE A 189 -15.71 14.82 11.15
CA ILE A 189 -14.69 14.08 10.39
C ILE A 189 -14.34 14.90 9.15
N ASP A 190 -13.05 15.04 8.86
CA ASP A 190 -12.57 15.75 7.68
C ASP A 190 -12.75 14.87 6.43
N GLU A 191 -13.71 15.24 5.61
CA GLU A 191 -14.07 14.51 4.39
C GLU A 191 -12.90 14.45 3.38
N ASP A 192 -12.10 15.51 3.31
CA ASP A 192 -10.96 15.57 2.39
C ASP A 192 -9.89 14.56 2.76
N ILE A 193 -9.70 14.30 4.07
CA ILE A 193 -8.77 13.26 4.55
C ILE A 193 -9.36 11.86 4.29
N ILE A 194 -10.66 11.67 4.55
CA ILE A 194 -11.35 10.38 4.31
C ILE A 194 -11.24 9.96 2.84
N LEU A 195 -11.35 10.91 1.92
CA LEU A 195 -11.21 10.66 0.48
C LEU A 195 -9.75 10.52 0.04
N ALA A 196 -8.85 11.37 0.55
CA ALA A 196 -7.48 11.42 0.04
C ALA A 196 -6.58 10.32 0.61
N ALA A 197 -6.68 9.99 1.90
CA ALA A 197 -5.75 9.07 2.53
C ALA A 197 -5.73 7.67 1.88
N PRO A 198 -6.87 7.03 1.53
CA PRO A 198 -6.87 5.80 0.77
C PRO A 198 -6.17 5.90 -0.59
N LEU A 199 -6.34 7.02 -1.30
CA LEU A 199 -5.78 7.24 -2.63
C LEU A 199 -4.24 7.45 -2.62
N TRP A 200 -3.70 7.78 -1.45
CA TRP A 200 -2.28 8.08 -1.29
C TRP A 200 -1.47 6.95 -0.67
N HIS A 201 -2.05 6.10 0.17
CA HIS A 201 -1.25 5.24 1.05
C HIS A 201 -0.39 4.23 0.28
N ASP A 202 -0.91 3.73 -0.82
CA ASP A 202 -0.26 2.72 -1.66
C ASP A 202 0.32 3.26 -2.97
N TRP A 203 0.33 4.56 -3.14
CA TRP A 203 0.79 5.20 -4.38
C TRP A 203 2.19 4.74 -4.84
N ALA A 204 3.07 4.36 -3.94
CA ALA A 204 4.42 3.92 -4.31
C ALA A 204 4.51 2.46 -4.80
N LYS A 205 3.42 1.69 -4.80
CA LYS A 205 3.41 0.31 -5.33
C LYS A 205 3.85 0.22 -6.79
N PRO A 206 3.48 1.12 -7.71
CA PRO A 206 4.04 1.14 -9.07
C PRO A 206 5.57 1.27 -9.14
N LEU A 207 6.18 1.88 -8.13
CA LEU A 207 7.63 2.03 -8.03
C LEU A 207 8.29 0.78 -7.47
N VAL A 208 7.65 0.12 -6.49
CA VAL A 208 8.22 -1.01 -5.74
C VAL A 208 7.91 -2.34 -6.44
N PHE A 209 6.66 -2.58 -6.81
CA PHE A 209 6.22 -3.85 -7.41
C PHE A 209 6.25 -3.81 -8.93
N GLN A 210 7.45 -3.78 -9.49
CA GLN A 210 7.66 -3.78 -10.93
C GLN A 210 7.61 -5.19 -11.47
N TRP A 211 6.84 -5.40 -12.52
CA TRP A 211 6.61 -6.70 -13.13
C TRP A 211 7.88 -7.27 -13.78
N ASN A 212 8.17 -8.51 -13.49
CA ASN A 212 9.18 -9.30 -14.18
C ASN A 212 8.70 -9.73 -15.57
N ALA A 213 9.64 -10.14 -16.43
CA ALA A 213 9.32 -10.64 -17.77
C ALA A 213 8.39 -11.87 -17.75
N ASP A 214 8.44 -12.68 -16.71
CA ASP A 214 7.60 -13.86 -16.52
C ASP A 214 6.21 -13.57 -15.93
N GLY A 215 5.85 -12.29 -15.75
CA GLY A 215 4.57 -11.88 -15.20
C GLY A 215 4.46 -11.95 -13.67
N SER A 216 5.57 -12.19 -12.96
CA SER A 216 5.71 -11.99 -11.52
C SER A 216 6.22 -10.59 -11.20
N GLU A 217 6.27 -10.25 -9.91
CA GLU A 217 6.77 -8.96 -9.44
C GLU A 217 7.91 -9.12 -8.44
N PHE A 218 8.65 -8.04 -8.18
CA PHE A 218 9.68 -8.02 -7.18
C PHE A 218 9.11 -7.96 -5.76
N ALA A 219 9.80 -8.63 -4.83
CA ALA A 219 9.60 -8.40 -3.42
C ALA A 219 10.08 -7.00 -3.02
N GLU A 220 9.44 -6.42 -2.01
CA GLU A 220 9.86 -5.14 -1.44
C GLU A 220 10.74 -5.33 -0.20
N LEU A 221 11.55 -4.29 0.09
CA LEU A 221 12.30 -4.21 1.33
C LEU A 221 11.38 -3.70 2.45
N ASN A 222 11.31 -4.42 3.57
CA ASN A 222 10.66 -3.94 4.77
C ASN A 222 11.66 -3.13 5.61
N PHE A 223 11.30 -1.89 5.96
CA PHE A 223 12.11 -1.00 6.79
C PHE A 223 11.23 -0.02 7.59
N GLY A 224 11.83 0.93 8.31
CA GLY A 224 11.11 1.89 9.14
C GLY A 224 11.39 1.75 10.63
N GLY A 225 12.12 0.70 11.04
CA GLY A 225 12.61 0.44 12.38
C GLY A 225 13.40 -0.85 12.43
N ASN A 226 14.31 -0.96 13.39
CA ASN A 226 15.22 -2.12 13.49
C ASN A 226 14.78 -3.18 14.51
N GLY A 227 13.59 -3.04 15.09
CA GLY A 227 13.04 -3.99 16.06
C GLY A 227 13.73 -4.00 17.44
N LYS A 228 14.59 -3.02 17.74
CA LYS A 228 15.38 -2.97 18.98
C LYS A 228 15.05 -1.77 19.87
N THR A 229 15.06 -0.56 19.32
CA THR A 229 14.94 0.70 20.08
C THR A 229 14.03 1.72 19.40
N ASP A 230 13.07 1.27 18.64
CA ASP A 230 12.20 2.12 17.83
C ASP A 230 10.86 2.48 18.52
N ASN A 231 10.64 2.00 19.74
CA ASN A 231 9.49 2.37 20.57
C ASN A 231 9.91 3.38 21.64
N PHE A 232 10.27 4.61 21.24
CA PHE A 232 10.74 5.68 22.14
C PHE A 232 11.87 5.24 23.07
N GLY A 233 12.85 4.50 22.54
CA GLY A 233 13.99 3.96 23.30
C GLY A 233 13.73 2.61 23.95
N GLN A 234 12.53 2.04 23.80
CA GLN A 234 12.20 0.68 24.24
C GLN A 234 12.21 -0.30 23.03
N PRO A 235 12.40 -1.61 23.30
CA PRO A 235 12.27 -2.59 22.22
C PRO A 235 10.89 -2.55 21.56
N GLY A 236 10.87 -2.49 20.24
CA GLY A 236 9.66 -2.50 19.42
C GLY A 236 10.00 -2.91 17.98
N ASP A 237 9.01 -3.06 17.15
CA ASP A 237 9.16 -3.32 15.72
C ASP A 237 8.19 -2.43 14.93
N SER A 238 8.74 -1.52 14.16
CA SER A 238 8.01 -0.62 13.26
C SER A 238 8.32 -0.86 11.78
N ARG A 239 8.91 -2.01 11.42
CA ARG A 239 9.14 -2.33 10.01
C ARG A 239 7.83 -2.48 9.27
N THR A 240 7.79 -1.92 8.07
CA THR A 240 6.66 -2.01 7.14
C THR A 240 7.18 -2.11 5.70
N GLY A 241 6.30 -2.36 4.76
CA GLY A 241 6.65 -2.39 3.34
C GLY A 241 7.22 -1.05 2.86
N GLY A 242 8.24 -1.11 2.01
CA GLY A 242 8.91 0.07 1.47
C GLY A 242 7.97 0.99 0.72
N HIS A 243 6.94 0.43 0.03
CA HIS A 243 5.91 1.23 -0.66
C HIS A 243 5.24 2.23 0.28
N HIS A 244 4.93 1.81 1.50
CA HIS A 244 4.26 2.65 2.49
C HIS A 244 5.11 3.88 2.85
N ILE A 245 6.38 3.68 3.21
CA ILE A 245 7.29 4.77 3.58
C ILE A 245 7.59 5.68 2.38
N LEU A 246 7.75 5.12 1.18
CA LEU A 246 7.99 5.90 -0.04
C LEU A 246 6.77 6.72 -0.45
N GLY A 247 5.56 6.19 -0.27
CA GLY A 247 4.31 6.94 -0.48
C GLY A 247 4.19 8.13 0.47
N VAL A 248 4.50 7.92 1.76
CA VAL A 248 4.54 9.01 2.77
C VAL A 248 5.63 10.03 2.44
N ALA A 249 6.82 9.59 1.98
CA ALA A 249 7.88 10.49 1.54
C ALA A 249 7.47 11.35 0.35
N GLU A 250 6.70 10.79 -0.58
CA GLU A 250 6.16 11.55 -1.72
C GLU A 250 5.17 12.63 -1.26
N ALA A 251 4.27 12.29 -0.35
CA ALA A 251 3.32 13.25 0.20
C ALA A 251 4.04 14.41 0.95
N MET A 252 5.08 14.08 1.73
CA MET A 252 5.93 15.09 2.38
C MET A 252 6.69 15.98 1.37
N ALA A 253 7.28 15.38 0.34
CA ALA A 253 8.00 16.11 -0.71
C ALA A 253 7.08 17.02 -1.54
N ARG A 254 5.79 16.72 -1.59
CA ARG A 254 4.75 17.58 -2.19
C ARG A 254 4.18 18.62 -1.23
N GLY A 255 4.60 18.63 0.03
CA GLY A 255 4.11 19.56 1.04
C GLY A 255 2.65 19.33 1.43
N MET A 256 2.18 18.08 1.41
CA MET A 256 0.83 17.74 1.83
C MET A 256 0.63 18.06 3.33
N PRO A 257 -0.58 18.45 3.75
CA PRO A 257 -0.83 18.86 5.13
C PRO A 257 -0.61 17.70 6.12
N PRO A 258 -0.14 18.00 7.35
CA PRO A 258 0.18 17.00 8.35
C PRO A 258 -0.95 16.00 8.63
N ALA A 259 -2.20 16.47 8.67
CA ALA A 259 -3.35 15.61 8.91
C ALA A 259 -3.49 14.50 7.84
N LEU A 260 -3.30 14.84 6.56
CA LEU A 260 -3.34 13.85 5.47
C LEU A 260 -2.15 12.89 5.53
N VAL A 261 -0.93 13.41 5.73
CA VAL A 261 0.29 12.59 5.77
C VAL A 261 0.26 11.60 6.93
N ILE A 262 -0.23 12.03 8.11
CA ILE A 262 -0.37 11.14 9.27
C ILE A 262 -1.50 10.12 9.05
N ALA A 263 -2.63 10.53 8.46
CA ALA A 263 -3.71 9.60 8.11
C ALA A 263 -3.24 8.53 7.12
N GLN A 264 -2.52 8.94 6.06
CA GLN A 264 -1.88 8.03 5.11
C GLN A 264 -0.94 7.04 5.83
N ALA A 265 -0.05 7.54 6.69
CA ALA A 265 0.88 6.71 7.45
C ALA A 265 0.17 5.77 8.44
N SER A 266 -1.08 6.03 8.79
CA SER A 266 -1.86 5.22 9.72
C SER A 266 -2.51 3.97 9.09
N ALA A 267 -2.44 3.80 7.77
CA ALA A 267 -3.01 2.64 7.07
C ALA A 267 -2.54 1.31 7.70
N HIS A 268 -1.24 1.14 7.88
CA HIS A 268 -0.66 -0.10 8.40
C HIS A 268 -0.58 -0.19 9.94
N GLY A 269 -1.05 0.83 10.65
CA GLY A 269 -1.05 0.85 12.11
C GLY A 269 -1.67 2.11 12.67
N SER A 270 -2.91 2.00 13.16
CA SER A 270 -3.55 3.14 13.83
C SER A 270 -2.77 3.55 15.08
N PRO A 271 -2.46 4.82 15.29
CA PRO A 271 -1.75 5.29 16.48
C PRO A 271 -2.53 5.10 17.78
N THR A 272 -3.84 4.83 17.70
CA THR A 272 -4.74 4.74 18.86
C THR A 272 -4.52 3.52 19.76
N LEU A 273 -3.89 2.46 19.28
CA LEU A 273 -3.72 1.20 20.03
C LEU A 273 -2.25 0.94 20.37
N GLY A 274 -1.54 1.95 20.85
CA GLY A 274 -0.12 1.81 21.22
C GLY A 274 0.82 1.73 20.00
N ASN A 275 0.33 2.03 18.80
CA ASN A 275 1.11 2.02 17.57
C ASN A 275 1.67 3.41 17.17
N GLU A 276 1.51 4.44 18.01
CA GLU A 276 1.99 5.78 17.70
C GLU A 276 3.48 5.76 17.33
N PHE A 277 4.31 5.01 18.07
CA PHE A 277 5.73 4.89 17.79
C PHE A 277 6.01 4.36 16.37
N LYS A 278 5.18 3.46 15.84
CA LYS A 278 5.32 2.95 14.47
C LYS A 278 5.11 4.07 13.46
N VAL A 279 3.99 4.78 13.59
CA VAL A 279 3.66 5.92 12.71
C VAL A 279 4.75 6.99 12.80
N VAL A 280 5.24 7.31 14.01
CA VAL A 280 6.35 8.25 14.21
C VAL A 280 7.62 7.79 13.48
N ASN A 281 7.97 6.51 13.57
CA ASN A 281 9.16 5.98 12.89
C ASN A 281 9.00 5.97 11.36
N TRP A 282 7.82 5.67 10.84
CA TRP A 282 7.53 5.77 9.40
C TRP A 282 7.63 7.20 8.89
N LEU A 283 7.07 8.16 9.63
CA LEU A 283 7.20 9.60 9.31
C LEU A 283 8.66 10.08 9.37
N ARG A 284 9.45 9.60 10.34
CA ARG A 284 10.90 9.89 10.42
C ARG A 284 11.67 9.34 9.22
N ALA A 285 11.40 8.09 8.84
CA ALA A 285 12.02 7.47 7.68
C ALA A 285 11.65 8.19 6.38
N ALA A 286 10.38 8.49 6.20
CA ALA A 286 9.86 9.23 5.06
C ALA A 286 10.46 10.64 4.96
N ALA A 287 10.59 11.35 6.08
CA ALA A 287 11.19 12.68 6.14
C ALA A 287 12.68 12.67 5.75
N ILE A 288 13.43 11.64 6.17
CA ILE A 288 14.83 11.45 5.77
C ILE A 288 14.94 11.25 4.26
N ILE A 289 14.04 10.44 3.67
CA ILE A 289 14.01 10.16 2.22
C ILE A 289 13.59 11.40 1.44
N ALA A 290 12.58 12.12 1.91
CA ALA A 290 12.08 13.34 1.28
C ALA A 290 13.01 14.55 1.46
N GLY A 291 14.00 14.47 2.36
CA GLY A 291 14.87 15.61 2.68
C GLY A 291 14.14 16.73 3.43
N VAL A 292 13.10 16.42 4.19
CA VAL A 292 12.25 17.35 4.93
C VAL A 292 12.57 17.26 6.42
N ASP A 293 12.58 18.41 7.13
CA ASP A 293 12.56 18.41 8.57
C ASP A 293 11.13 18.17 9.07
N PRO A 294 10.83 17.02 9.71
CA PRO A 294 9.47 16.67 10.06
C PRO A 294 8.88 17.53 11.19
N VAL A 295 9.71 18.15 12.03
CA VAL A 295 9.25 19.04 13.10
C VAL A 295 8.93 20.41 12.53
N GLN A 296 9.82 20.97 11.72
CA GLN A 296 9.60 22.26 11.07
C GLN A 296 8.37 22.22 10.14
N ALA A 297 8.17 21.11 9.47
CA ALA A 297 7.01 20.91 8.58
C ALA A 297 5.72 20.53 9.33
N GLY A 298 5.77 20.32 10.64
CA GLY A 298 4.61 20.02 11.47
C GLY A 298 4.12 18.57 11.41
N TYR A 299 4.87 17.65 10.81
CA TYR A 299 4.54 16.22 10.77
C TYR A 299 4.80 15.51 12.09
N LEU A 300 5.77 16.00 12.86
CA LEU A 300 6.11 15.51 14.20
C LEU A 300 6.32 16.70 15.16
N ALA A 301 6.17 16.44 16.45
CA ALA A 301 6.45 17.40 17.50
C ALA A 301 7.23 16.74 18.64
N PRO A 302 8.20 17.40 19.29
CA PRO A 302 8.87 16.89 20.48
C PRO A 302 7.93 16.94 21.69
N ASP A 303 7.94 15.90 22.53
CA ASP A 303 7.36 15.95 23.86
C ASP A 303 8.29 16.65 24.87
N ALA A 304 7.86 16.73 26.14
CA ALA A 304 8.65 17.38 27.20
C ALA A 304 10.00 16.69 27.46
N ALA A 305 10.15 15.42 27.10
CA ALA A 305 11.39 14.67 27.21
C ALA A 305 12.25 14.74 25.94
N GLY A 306 11.76 15.40 24.90
CA GLY A 306 12.41 15.52 23.60
C GLY A 306 12.17 14.35 22.65
N ASN A 307 11.30 13.38 22.99
CA ASN A 307 10.91 12.32 22.08
C ASN A 307 9.99 12.86 21.00
N LEU A 308 10.17 12.38 19.77
CA LEU A 308 9.28 12.74 18.67
C LEU A 308 7.93 12.01 18.82
N ARG A 309 6.86 12.77 18.73
CA ARG A 309 5.47 12.33 18.85
C ARG A 309 4.65 12.85 17.68
N LEU A 310 3.45 12.35 17.50
CA LEU A 310 2.47 12.97 16.60
C LEU A 310 2.10 14.36 17.12
N PRO A 311 1.96 15.38 16.24
CA PRO A 311 1.66 16.73 16.67
C PRO A 311 0.23 16.82 17.22
N PRO A 312 -0.01 17.65 18.26
CA PRO A 312 -1.35 17.96 18.73
C PRO A 312 -2.04 18.89 17.72
N LEU A 313 -2.70 18.35 16.72
CA LEU A 313 -3.37 19.14 15.68
C LEU A 313 -4.66 19.82 16.16
N ARG A 314 -5.23 19.34 17.28
CA ARG A 314 -6.36 19.94 17.97
C ARG A 314 -6.16 19.81 19.48
N GLN A 315 -6.54 20.84 20.23
CA GLN A 315 -6.56 20.82 21.68
C GLN A 315 -7.99 21.06 22.18
N LEU A 316 -8.40 20.27 23.16
CA LEU A 316 -9.68 20.42 23.86
C LEU A 316 -9.43 20.92 25.29
N GLY A 317 -9.44 22.25 25.44
CA GLY A 317 -9.32 22.88 26.77
C GLY A 317 -7.98 22.63 27.48
N SER A 318 -8.02 22.64 28.81
CA SER A 318 -6.85 22.49 29.68
C SER A 318 -6.52 21.04 30.05
N VAL A 319 -7.31 20.09 29.61
CA VAL A 319 -7.09 18.67 29.87
C VAL A 319 -6.19 18.12 28.77
N ASP A 320 -4.98 17.75 29.12
CA ASP A 320 -4.08 17.06 28.20
C ASP A 320 -4.53 15.61 28.02
N LEU A 321 -5.60 15.45 27.30
CA LEU A 321 -5.99 14.18 26.73
C LEU A 321 -5.47 14.19 25.30
N HIS A 322 -4.27 13.67 25.10
CA HIS A 322 -3.65 13.58 23.78
C HIS A 322 -4.64 13.04 22.74
N ALA A 323 -5.38 11.99 23.10
CA ALA A 323 -6.46 11.46 22.27
C ALA A 323 -7.62 12.46 22.06
N ALA A 324 -8.03 13.19 23.10
CA ALA A 324 -9.13 14.16 23.00
C ALA A 324 -8.76 15.38 22.17
N GLY A 325 -7.52 15.88 22.28
CA GLY A 325 -7.03 16.97 21.44
C GLY A 325 -7.01 16.66 19.95
N GLN A 326 -7.02 15.39 19.59
CA GLN A 326 -6.99 14.87 18.22
C GLN A 326 -8.24 14.07 17.85
N THR A 327 -9.34 14.22 18.56
CA THR A 327 -10.51 13.33 18.43
C THR A 327 -10.94 13.09 16.99
N ASN A 328 -11.06 14.13 16.17
CA ASN A 328 -11.49 13.97 14.78
C ASN A 328 -10.42 13.33 13.92
N LEU A 329 -9.15 13.69 14.13
CA LEU A 329 -8.02 13.09 13.40
C LEU A 329 -7.78 11.64 13.81
N LEU A 330 -8.02 11.30 15.09
CA LEU A 330 -7.98 9.90 15.54
C LEU A 330 -9.05 9.06 14.84
N ALA A 331 -10.24 9.62 14.61
CA ALA A 331 -11.28 8.93 13.85
C ALA A 331 -10.83 8.69 12.41
N GLU A 332 -10.26 9.67 11.74
CA GLU A 332 -9.76 9.57 10.38
C GLU A 332 -8.60 8.59 10.26
N TYR A 333 -7.67 8.58 11.21
CA TYR A 333 -6.59 7.61 11.26
C TYR A 333 -7.11 6.17 11.45
N THR A 334 -8.06 5.99 12.36
CA THR A 334 -8.67 4.69 12.63
C THR A 334 -9.51 4.21 11.46
N ILE A 335 -10.31 5.10 10.86
CA ILE A 335 -11.13 4.79 9.70
C ILE A 335 -10.25 4.32 8.55
N HIS A 336 -9.15 5.03 8.27
CA HIS A 336 -8.23 4.63 7.20
C HIS A 336 -7.56 3.28 7.48
N ASN A 337 -7.10 3.02 8.71
CA ASN A 337 -6.55 1.72 9.08
C ASN A 337 -7.56 0.58 8.93
N LEU A 338 -8.83 0.81 9.31
CA LEU A 338 -9.89 -0.19 9.18
C LEU A 338 -10.32 -0.41 7.73
N SER A 339 -10.34 0.65 6.92
CA SER A 339 -10.74 0.57 5.51
C SER A 339 -9.75 -0.23 4.66
N ASP A 340 -8.47 -0.27 5.06
CA ASP A 340 -7.42 -1.03 4.39
C ASP A 340 -7.42 -2.54 4.72
N ALA A 341 -8.41 -3.03 5.47
CA ALA A 341 -8.44 -4.41 5.94
C ALA A 341 -8.94 -5.46 4.91
N ASP A 342 -9.19 -5.08 3.67
CA ASP A 342 -9.65 -5.98 2.59
C ASP A 342 -8.69 -7.15 2.33
N PHE A 343 -7.40 -6.98 2.60
CA PHE A 343 -6.40 -8.04 2.48
C PHE A 343 -6.76 -9.30 3.28
N THR A 344 -7.54 -9.19 4.35
CA THR A 344 -7.97 -10.32 5.18
C THR A 344 -8.86 -11.31 4.42
N PHE A 345 -9.60 -10.85 3.43
CA PHE A 345 -10.38 -11.71 2.51
C PHE A 345 -9.64 -11.96 1.19
N SER A 346 -8.93 -10.97 0.67
CA SER A 346 -8.29 -11.07 -0.65
C SER A 346 -7.08 -12.02 -0.65
N ILE A 347 -6.25 -12.07 0.42
CA ILE A 347 -5.09 -12.99 0.49
C ILE A 347 -5.53 -14.46 0.33
N PRO A 348 -6.44 -15.01 1.17
CA PRO A 348 -6.89 -16.39 0.99
C PRO A 348 -7.60 -16.61 -0.36
N ALA A 349 -8.35 -15.63 -0.85
CA ALA A 349 -8.99 -15.73 -2.16
C ALA A 349 -7.98 -15.87 -3.30
N VAL A 350 -6.92 -15.08 -3.29
CA VAL A 350 -5.84 -15.19 -4.30
C VAL A 350 -5.15 -16.54 -4.19
N ALA A 351 -4.83 -17.00 -2.97
CA ALA A 351 -4.15 -18.27 -2.76
C ALA A 351 -4.97 -19.46 -3.31
N ASP A 352 -6.25 -19.52 -2.97
CA ASP A 352 -7.14 -20.59 -3.43
C ASP A 352 -7.38 -20.53 -4.94
N VAL A 353 -7.64 -19.33 -5.47
CA VAL A 353 -7.95 -19.17 -6.90
C VAL A 353 -6.73 -19.44 -7.78
N GLN A 354 -5.51 -19.18 -7.34
CA GLN A 354 -4.31 -19.62 -8.07
C GLN A 354 -4.28 -21.13 -8.28
N VAL A 355 -4.68 -21.91 -7.29
CA VAL A 355 -4.80 -23.38 -7.41
C VAL A 355 -5.90 -23.76 -8.42
N LEU A 356 -7.05 -23.07 -8.39
CA LEU A 356 -8.13 -23.33 -9.36
C LEU A 356 -7.70 -22.99 -10.78
N LEU A 357 -7.03 -21.87 -10.99
CA LEU A 357 -6.51 -21.47 -12.30
C LEU A 357 -5.47 -22.44 -12.84
N ALA A 358 -4.55 -22.94 -11.98
CA ALA A 358 -3.60 -23.95 -12.38
C ALA A 358 -4.28 -25.27 -12.85
N ARG A 359 -5.35 -25.69 -12.17
CA ARG A 359 -6.17 -26.86 -12.57
C ARG A 359 -6.91 -26.64 -13.90
N LEU A 360 -7.34 -25.40 -14.16
CA LEU A 360 -8.08 -25.06 -15.38
C LEU A 360 -7.16 -24.74 -16.56
N ALA A 361 -5.88 -24.50 -16.36
CA ALA A 361 -4.95 -24.00 -17.36
C ALA A 361 -5.00 -24.82 -18.67
N ALA A 362 -4.92 -26.16 -18.57
CA ALA A 362 -4.96 -27.04 -19.73
C ALA A 362 -6.25 -26.93 -20.55
N ARG A 363 -7.42 -26.71 -19.92
CA ARG A 363 -8.71 -26.47 -20.59
C ARG A 363 -8.67 -25.23 -21.48
N PHE A 364 -7.86 -24.24 -21.13
CA PHE A 364 -7.69 -23.01 -21.88
C PHE A 364 -6.42 -22.98 -22.75
N GLY A 365 -5.68 -24.10 -22.86
CA GLY A 365 -4.50 -24.23 -23.69
C GLY A 365 -3.23 -23.67 -23.08
N PHE A 366 -3.17 -23.60 -21.74
CA PHE A 366 -1.98 -23.15 -20.99
C PHE A 366 -1.41 -24.26 -20.13
N ASP A 367 -0.09 -24.18 -19.89
CA ASP A 367 0.66 -25.05 -18.99
C ASP A 367 1.27 -24.20 -17.88
N PRO A 368 0.94 -24.45 -16.59
CA PRO A 368 1.55 -23.74 -15.47
C PRO A 368 3.08 -23.89 -15.40
N ALA A 369 3.66 -24.93 -16.01
CA ALA A 369 5.12 -25.10 -16.09
C ALA A 369 5.77 -24.09 -17.06
N ASP A 370 5.06 -23.61 -18.06
CA ASP A 370 5.46 -22.46 -18.88
C ASP A 370 5.07 -21.17 -18.15
N THR A 371 5.82 -20.87 -17.09
CA THR A 371 5.53 -19.79 -16.13
C THR A 371 5.25 -18.45 -16.81
N ALA A 372 6.09 -18.06 -17.78
CA ALA A 372 5.95 -16.76 -18.43
C ALA A 372 4.66 -16.67 -19.25
N ARG A 373 4.34 -17.70 -20.03
CA ARG A 373 3.11 -17.72 -20.82
C ARG A 373 1.88 -17.87 -19.93
N TYR A 374 1.94 -18.72 -18.91
CA TYR A 374 0.86 -18.92 -17.95
C TYR A 374 0.53 -17.65 -17.19
N ASN A 375 1.54 -16.98 -16.60
CA ASN A 375 1.32 -15.75 -15.86
C ASN A 375 0.82 -14.61 -16.76
N ASN A 376 1.53 -14.33 -17.86
CA ASN A 376 1.25 -13.16 -18.68
C ASN A 376 -0.01 -13.27 -19.53
N ARG A 377 -0.40 -14.50 -19.93
CA ARG A 377 -1.50 -14.72 -20.90
C ARG A 377 -2.73 -15.40 -20.30
N PHE A 378 -2.62 -15.94 -19.10
CA PHE A 378 -3.75 -16.61 -18.44
C PHE A 378 -4.00 -16.06 -17.03
N ARG A 379 -3.15 -16.39 -16.04
CA ARG A 379 -3.34 -16.00 -14.64
C ARG A 379 -3.61 -14.50 -14.47
N ASN A 380 -2.72 -13.68 -14.93
CA ASN A 380 -2.79 -12.22 -14.76
C ASN A 380 -3.96 -11.61 -15.54
N VAL A 381 -4.27 -12.13 -16.72
CA VAL A 381 -5.42 -11.68 -17.52
C VAL A 381 -6.73 -12.04 -16.80
N VAL A 382 -6.88 -13.30 -16.38
CA VAL A 382 -8.09 -13.75 -15.68
C VAL A 382 -8.32 -12.95 -14.41
N LEU A 383 -7.30 -12.81 -13.56
CA LEU A 383 -7.42 -12.08 -12.31
C LEU A 383 -7.68 -10.58 -12.50
N SER A 384 -7.05 -9.95 -13.48
CA SER A 384 -7.30 -8.54 -13.81
C SER A 384 -8.74 -8.28 -14.25
N HIS A 385 -9.36 -9.22 -14.97
CA HIS A 385 -10.71 -9.07 -15.50
C HIS A 385 -11.81 -9.53 -14.54
N LEU A 386 -11.55 -10.57 -13.73
CA LEU A 386 -12.59 -11.23 -12.93
C LEU A 386 -12.36 -11.09 -11.41
N SER A 387 -11.15 -10.82 -10.97
CA SER A 387 -10.63 -10.85 -9.60
C SER A 387 -10.68 -12.24 -8.93
N ALA A 388 -9.80 -12.44 -7.96
CA ALA A 388 -9.74 -13.69 -7.20
C ALA A 388 -10.99 -13.85 -6.31
N GLU A 389 -11.41 -12.79 -5.66
CA GLU A 389 -12.54 -12.76 -4.73
C GLU A 389 -13.84 -13.20 -5.43
N ARG A 390 -14.08 -12.66 -6.63
CA ARG A 390 -15.23 -13.08 -7.45
C ARG A 390 -15.14 -14.56 -7.84
N LEU A 391 -13.99 -15.02 -8.32
CA LEU A 391 -13.81 -16.41 -8.74
C LEU A 391 -13.93 -17.39 -7.57
N LEU A 392 -13.49 -17.02 -6.37
CA LEU A 392 -13.70 -17.82 -5.16
C LEU A 392 -15.19 -17.96 -4.83
N VAL A 393 -15.97 -16.87 -4.91
CA VAL A 393 -17.44 -16.93 -4.72
C VAL A 393 -18.12 -17.78 -5.78
N VAL A 394 -17.72 -17.68 -7.05
CA VAL A 394 -18.23 -18.52 -8.14
C VAL A 394 -17.89 -19.99 -7.88
N TYR A 395 -16.67 -20.29 -7.45
CA TYR A 395 -16.26 -21.65 -7.09
C TYR A 395 -17.10 -22.21 -5.94
N ALA A 396 -17.32 -21.41 -4.89
CA ALA A 396 -18.14 -21.85 -3.75
C ALA A 396 -19.59 -22.16 -4.13
N ALA A 397 -20.12 -21.48 -5.13
CA ALA A 397 -21.49 -21.66 -5.61
C ALA A 397 -21.65 -22.82 -6.60
N GLY A 398 -20.68 -23.07 -7.49
CA GLY A 398 -20.86 -23.98 -8.63
C GLY A 398 -19.62 -24.83 -8.97
N GLY A 399 -18.60 -24.81 -8.14
CA GLY A 399 -17.38 -25.62 -8.33
C GLY A 399 -16.51 -25.16 -9.51
N LEU A 400 -15.64 -26.07 -9.94
CA LEU A 400 -14.59 -25.76 -10.93
C LEU A 400 -15.16 -25.43 -12.31
N ASP A 401 -16.27 -26.10 -12.71
CA ASP A 401 -16.90 -25.84 -14.00
C ASP A 401 -17.52 -24.44 -14.06
N ALA A 402 -18.14 -23.98 -12.99
CA ALA A 402 -18.67 -22.61 -12.94
C ALA A 402 -17.55 -21.55 -13.06
N VAL A 403 -16.37 -21.80 -12.48
CA VAL A 403 -15.20 -20.93 -12.67
C VAL A 403 -14.74 -20.95 -14.13
N ALA A 404 -14.73 -22.11 -14.77
CA ALA A 404 -14.38 -22.22 -16.19
C ALA A 404 -15.38 -21.46 -17.08
N ASP A 405 -16.67 -21.58 -16.79
CA ASP A 405 -17.74 -20.88 -17.53
C ASP A 405 -17.63 -19.35 -17.35
N GLU A 406 -17.18 -18.86 -16.17
CA GLU A 406 -16.91 -17.45 -15.93
C GLU A 406 -15.68 -16.93 -16.73
N ILE A 407 -14.69 -17.79 -16.99
CA ILE A 407 -13.48 -17.46 -17.75
C ILE A 407 -13.73 -17.51 -19.26
N GLU A 408 -14.61 -18.39 -19.74
CA GLU A 408 -14.85 -18.64 -21.17
C GLU A 408 -15.14 -17.36 -21.99
N PRO A 409 -15.91 -16.36 -21.50
CA PRO A 409 -16.11 -15.10 -22.19
C PRO A 409 -14.82 -14.31 -22.49
N LEU A 410 -13.75 -14.49 -21.70
CA LEU A 410 -12.47 -13.85 -21.97
C LEU A 410 -11.80 -14.43 -23.21
N ARG A 411 -11.89 -15.76 -23.40
CA ARG A 411 -11.41 -16.43 -24.60
C ARG A 411 -12.18 -16.00 -25.84
N HIS A 412 -13.50 -15.93 -25.76
CA HIS A 412 -14.33 -15.49 -26.88
C HIS A 412 -14.08 -14.04 -27.32
N ARG A 413 -13.66 -13.19 -26.40
CA ARG A 413 -13.29 -11.80 -26.70
C ARG A 413 -11.83 -11.65 -27.13
N GLY A 414 -11.05 -12.71 -27.18
CA GLY A 414 -9.64 -12.67 -27.54
C GLY A 414 -8.74 -12.03 -26.46
N ALA A 415 -9.17 -12.03 -25.21
CA ALA A 415 -8.35 -11.56 -24.07
C ALA A 415 -7.36 -12.64 -23.59
N LEU A 416 -7.70 -13.94 -23.84
CA LEU A 416 -6.85 -15.10 -23.57
C LEU A 416 -6.26 -15.65 -24.85
#